data_f41d249f10c5b50d1912226adaf51ac2
#
_entry.id   f41d249f10c5b50d1912226adaf51ac2
#
_cell.length_a   1.000
_cell.length_b   1.000
_cell.length_c   1.000
_cell.angle_alpha   90.00
_cell.angle_beta   90.00
_cell.angle_gamma   90.00
#
_symmetry.space_group_name_H-M   'P 1'
#
loop_
_entity.id
_entity.type
_entity.pdbx_description
1 polymer ?
#
loop_
_entity_poly.entity_id
_entity_poly.type
_entity_poly.pdbx_seq_one_letter_code
_entity_poly.pdbx_strand_id
1 'polypeptide(L)'
;MATSPQYSPGHSPLRSAEQLSGEEAPAKPTVVRFGFDVLDRVEQAVAMVKERLKRAVAALEAAGVPYAVVGGHAVAAWVSQIDPAAVRTTVDVDILIARVDFDRARAALEAVGFVHSFTFGIDIFVDGPEGKAREAVHIIFAGERVKPEHVVPAPDLSATAAFEGYKIVEFDRLLVMKLTAFRLKDRVHLLDMIDVGLIDAATLDRLPPELRPRLEQLLNNPDG
;
A
#
# COMPACT_ATOMS: atom_id res chain seq x y z
N MET A 1 47.19 -27.65 57.42
CA MET A 1 46.44 -28.92 57.32
C MET A 1 45.04 -28.55 56.95
N ALA A 2 44.69 -28.67 55.68
CA ALA A 2 43.33 -28.51 55.22
C ALA A 2 43.13 -29.44 54.03
N THR A 3 42.27 -30.42 54.21
CA THR A 3 41.95 -31.51 53.30
C THR A 3 40.96 -31.06 52.24
N SER A 4 41.30 -31.25 50.98
CA SER A 4 40.41 -31.08 49.82
C SER A 4 39.40 -32.23 49.75
N PRO A 5 38.16 -31.97 49.34
CA PRO A 5 37.22 -33.02 48.99
C PRO A 5 37.36 -33.39 47.51
N GLN A 6 37.38 -34.70 47.26
CA GLN A 6 37.43 -35.34 45.95
C GLN A 6 36.08 -35.22 45.26
N TYR A 7 36.13 -34.86 43.97
CA TYR A 7 34.99 -34.83 43.08
C TYR A 7 34.86 -36.16 42.31
N SER A 8 33.75 -36.87 42.48
CA SER A 8 33.43 -38.07 41.72
C SER A 8 32.57 -37.69 40.50
N PRO A 9 32.88 -38.15 39.27
CA PRO A 9 32.06 -37.90 38.12
C PRO A 9 30.89 -38.91 38.04
N GLY A 10 29.67 -38.40 38.25
CA GLY A 10 28.44 -39.15 37.98
C GLY A 10 28.18 -39.26 36.47
N HIS A 11 28.17 -40.50 35.98
CA HIS A 11 27.72 -40.81 34.63
C HIS A 11 26.21 -40.63 34.54
N SER A 12 25.74 -39.67 33.73
CA SER A 12 24.37 -39.63 33.24
C SER A 12 24.30 -40.31 31.86
N PRO A 13 23.33 -41.19 31.61
CA PRO A 13 23.22 -41.87 30.32
C PRO A 13 22.75 -40.91 29.24
N LEU A 14 23.43 -40.93 28.11
CA LEU A 14 23.06 -40.28 26.88
C LEU A 14 21.66 -40.76 26.43
N ARG A 15 20.68 -39.87 26.40
CA ARG A 15 19.40 -40.14 25.76
C ARG A 15 19.61 -40.18 24.25
N SER A 16 19.22 -41.31 23.69
CA SER A 16 19.27 -41.59 22.25
C SER A 16 18.52 -40.55 21.42
N ALA A 17 19.14 -40.12 20.33
CA ALA A 17 18.66 -39.13 19.36
C ALA A 17 17.56 -39.68 18.42
N GLU A 18 16.56 -40.34 18.96
CA GLU A 18 15.52 -41.03 18.15
C GLU A 18 14.08 -40.59 18.41
N GLN A 19 13.84 -39.39 18.94
CA GLN A 19 12.50 -38.87 19.21
C GLN A 19 12.27 -37.44 18.71
N LEU A 20 12.82 -37.05 17.55
CA LEU A 20 12.47 -35.81 16.83
C LEU A 20 12.13 -36.10 15.36
N SER A 21 11.18 -37.02 15.15
CA SER A 21 10.58 -37.24 13.83
C SER A 21 9.07 -37.10 13.94
N GLY A 22 8.58 -35.87 13.79
CA GLY A 22 7.18 -35.55 13.85
C GLY A 22 6.86 -34.11 13.46
N GLU A 23 7.77 -33.47 12.71
CA GLU A 23 7.44 -32.16 12.10
C GLU A 23 6.73 -32.46 10.79
N GLU A 24 5.41 -32.46 10.86
CA GLU A 24 4.52 -32.59 9.70
C GLU A 24 4.81 -31.41 8.75
N ALA A 25 5.37 -31.72 7.58
CA ALA A 25 5.66 -30.72 6.55
C ALA A 25 4.37 -29.92 6.25
N PRO A 26 4.44 -28.59 6.08
CA PRO A 26 3.26 -27.77 5.80
C PRO A 26 2.54 -28.33 4.57
N ALA A 27 1.24 -28.59 4.73
CA ALA A 27 0.38 -29.12 3.69
C ALA A 27 0.54 -28.27 2.42
N LYS A 28 0.87 -28.92 1.31
CA LYS A 28 0.97 -28.24 0.01
C LYS A 28 -0.35 -27.51 -0.25
N PRO A 29 -0.31 -26.27 -0.77
CA PRO A 29 -1.54 -25.55 -1.06
C PRO A 29 -2.39 -26.38 -2.00
N THR A 30 -3.63 -26.63 -1.61
CA THR A 30 -4.61 -27.35 -2.42
C THR A 30 -4.80 -26.59 -3.73
N VAL A 31 -4.47 -27.20 -4.85
CA VAL A 31 -4.71 -26.62 -6.18
C VAL A 31 -6.22 -26.48 -6.34
N VAL A 32 -6.73 -25.28 -6.17
CA VAL A 32 -8.13 -24.97 -6.45
C VAL A 32 -8.35 -25.08 -7.94
N ARG A 33 -9.24 -25.98 -8.38
CA ARG A 33 -9.65 -26.06 -9.79
C ARG A 33 -10.34 -24.75 -10.17
N PHE A 34 -9.79 -24.07 -11.17
CA PHE A 34 -10.33 -22.82 -11.68
C PHE A 34 -11.66 -23.10 -12.41
N GLY A 35 -12.76 -22.59 -11.83
CA GLY A 35 -14.06 -22.48 -12.46
C GLY A 35 -14.44 -20.99 -12.59
N PHE A 36 -15.58 -20.67 -13.18
CA PHE A 36 -16.13 -19.32 -13.27
C PHE A 36 -16.28 -18.62 -11.90
N ASP A 37 -16.42 -19.41 -10.83
CA ASP A 37 -16.42 -18.96 -9.44
C ASP A 37 -15.17 -18.16 -9.00
N VAL A 38 -14.07 -18.26 -9.73
CA VAL A 38 -12.87 -17.41 -9.50
C VAL A 38 -13.15 -15.98 -9.95
N LEU A 39 -13.83 -15.79 -11.08
CA LEU A 39 -14.20 -14.45 -11.58
C LEU A 39 -15.16 -13.77 -10.62
N ASP A 40 -16.15 -14.51 -10.11
CA ASP A 40 -17.10 -13.99 -9.11
C ASP A 40 -16.37 -13.54 -7.84
N ARG A 41 -15.38 -14.28 -7.39
CA ARG A 41 -14.52 -13.91 -6.23
C ARG A 41 -13.68 -12.66 -6.50
N VAL A 42 -13.14 -12.51 -7.72
CA VAL A 42 -12.41 -11.29 -8.10
C VAL A 42 -13.36 -10.10 -8.09
N GLU A 43 -14.53 -10.22 -8.66
CA GLU A 43 -15.54 -9.17 -8.66
C GLU A 43 -15.96 -8.77 -7.24
N GLN A 44 -16.23 -9.74 -6.37
CA GLN A 44 -16.52 -9.49 -4.96
C GLN A 44 -15.37 -8.78 -4.24
N ALA A 45 -14.12 -9.19 -4.48
CA ALA A 45 -12.95 -8.54 -3.88
C ALA A 45 -12.83 -7.06 -4.32
N VAL A 46 -13.05 -6.78 -5.60
CA VAL A 46 -13.07 -5.40 -6.13
C VAL A 46 -14.20 -4.59 -5.50
N ALA A 47 -15.41 -5.17 -5.37
CA ALA A 47 -16.54 -4.52 -4.74
C ALA A 47 -16.27 -4.16 -3.27
N MET A 48 -15.63 -5.05 -2.51
CA MET A 48 -15.24 -4.80 -1.12
C MET A 48 -14.25 -3.63 -0.99
N VAL A 49 -13.27 -3.55 -1.89
CA VAL A 49 -12.30 -2.44 -1.90
C VAL A 49 -13.00 -1.12 -2.23
N LYS A 50 -13.91 -1.12 -3.20
CA LYS A 50 -14.70 0.06 -3.58
C LYS A 50 -15.56 0.55 -2.42
N GLU A 51 -16.22 -0.35 -1.68
CA GLU A 51 -17.02 0.00 -0.51
C GLU A 51 -16.15 0.55 0.64
N ARG A 52 -14.96 -0.02 0.86
CA ARG A 52 -14.00 0.50 1.83
C ARG A 52 -13.57 1.93 1.49
N LEU A 53 -13.20 2.19 0.24
CA LEU A 53 -12.85 3.52 -0.23
C LEU A 53 -14.01 4.51 0.00
N LYS A 54 -15.22 4.17 -0.46
CA LYS A 54 -16.40 5.03 -0.29
C LYS A 54 -16.69 5.35 1.17
N ARG A 55 -16.66 4.35 2.05
CA ARG A 55 -16.91 4.53 3.47
C ARG A 55 -15.85 5.43 4.12
N ALA A 56 -14.57 5.23 3.78
CA ALA A 56 -13.49 6.06 4.30
C ALA A 56 -13.61 7.52 3.85
N VAL A 57 -13.82 7.78 2.57
CA VAL A 57 -13.90 9.16 2.06
C VAL A 57 -15.16 9.87 2.55
N ALA A 58 -16.31 9.18 2.65
CA ALA A 58 -17.54 9.75 3.19
C ALA A 58 -17.38 10.15 4.67
N ALA A 59 -16.68 9.35 5.47
CA ALA A 59 -16.40 9.67 6.87
C ALA A 59 -15.51 10.92 7.00
N LEU A 60 -14.47 11.01 6.18
CA LEU A 60 -13.57 12.18 6.17
C LEU A 60 -14.30 13.46 5.71
N GLU A 61 -15.14 13.37 4.69
CA GLU A 61 -15.96 14.50 4.22
C GLU A 61 -16.96 14.96 5.27
N ALA A 62 -17.67 14.04 5.91
CA ALA A 62 -18.62 14.36 6.98
C ALA A 62 -17.94 15.04 8.19
N ALA A 63 -16.68 14.68 8.47
CA ALA A 63 -15.86 15.30 9.52
C ALA A 63 -15.17 16.60 9.07
N GLY A 64 -15.31 17.02 7.81
CA GLY A 64 -14.65 18.19 7.26
C GLY A 64 -13.12 18.06 7.23
N VAL A 65 -12.59 16.84 7.10
CA VAL A 65 -11.15 16.59 6.98
C VAL A 65 -10.75 16.76 5.52
N PRO A 66 -9.82 17.68 5.20
CA PRO A 66 -9.25 17.76 3.86
C PRO A 66 -8.45 16.48 3.54
N TYR A 67 -8.69 15.89 2.36
CA TYR A 67 -8.02 14.67 1.94
C TYR A 67 -7.84 14.62 0.43
N ALA A 68 -6.97 13.73 -0.04
CA ALA A 68 -6.92 13.26 -1.42
C ALA A 68 -6.65 11.76 -1.45
N VAL A 69 -7.36 11.02 -2.29
CA VAL A 69 -7.01 9.63 -2.60
C VAL A 69 -5.75 9.63 -3.46
N VAL A 70 -4.80 8.77 -3.12
CA VAL A 70 -3.51 8.62 -3.79
C VAL A 70 -3.28 7.15 -4.16
N GLY A 71 -2.05 6.75 -4.45
CA GLY A 71 -1.72 5.34 -4.66
C GLY A 71 -2.32 4.71 -5.91
N GLY A 72 -2.73 3.46 -5.81
CA GLY A 72 -3.28 2.68 -6.92
C GLY A 72 -4.65 3.19 -7.38
N HIS A 73 -5.51 3.63 -6.47
CA HIS A 73 -6.82 4.17 -6.80
C HIS A 73 -6.76 5.48 -7.59
N ALA A 74 -5.80 6.37 -7.26
CA ALA A 74 -5.60 7.59 -8.05
C ALA A 74 -5.07 7.27 -9.46
N VAL A 75 -4.17 6.28 -9.60
CA VAL A 75 -3.74 5.80 -10.93
C VAL A 75 -4.94 5.27 -11.72
N ALA A 76 -5.73 4.39 -11.12
CA ALA A 76 -6.93 3.84 -11.75
C ALA A 76 -7.89 4.94 -12.21
N ALA A 77 -8.10 5.98 -11.38
CA ALA A 77 -8.95 7.11 -11.71
C ALA A 77 -8.42 7.92 -12.92
N TRP A 78 -7.11 8.17 -12.99
CA TRP A 78 -6.52 8.90 -14.12
C TRP A 78 -6.50 8.06 -15.41
N VAL A 79 -6.10 6.79 -15.33
CA VAL A 79 -6.08 5.87 -16.49
C VAL A 79 -7.47 5.65 -17.05
N SER A 80 -8.50 5.49 -16.19
CA SER A 80 -9.88 5.25 -16.63
C SER A 80 -10.49 6.39 -17.46
N GLN A 81 -9.97 7.61 -17.33
CA GLN A 81 -10.42 8.75 -18.13
C GLN A 81 -9.95 8.67 -19.59
N ILE A 82 -8.91 7.90 -19.88
CA ILE A 82 -8.36 7.69 -21.22
C ILE A 82 -8.79 6.32 -21.75
N ASP A 83 -8.51 5.25 -20.99
CA ASP A 83 -8.89 3.88 -21.35
C ASP A 83 -9.38 3.11 -20.11
N PRO A 84 -10.70 2.93 -19.95
CA PRO A 84 -11.25 2.12 -18.86
C PRO A 84 -10.82 0.67 -18.88
N ALA A 85 -10.41 0.10 -20.03
CA ALA A 85 -9.97 -1.28 -20.14
C ALA A 85 -8.53 -1.49 -19.64
N ALA A 86 -7.73 -0.43 -19.59
CA ALA A 86 -6.35 -0.46 -19.08
C ALA A 86 -6.26 -0.35 -17.55
N VAL A 87 -7.38 -0.22 -16.85
CA VAL A 87 -7.40 -0.04 -15.39
C VAL A 87 -6.96 -1.30 -14.66
N ARG A 88 -5.97 -1.16 -13.77
CA ARG A 88 -5.56 -2.24 -12.83
C ARG A 88 -6.27 -2.09 -11.49
N THR A 89 -6.63 -3.22 -10.91
CA THR A 89 -7.21 -3.25 -9.56
C THR A 89 -6.13 -3.14 -8.49
N THR A 90 -6.48 -2.51 -7.36
CA THR A 90 -5.66 -2.43 -6.15
C THR A 90 -6.48 -2.87 -4.95
N VAL A 91 -5.84 -3.37 -3.91
CA VAL A 91 -6.51 -3.88 -2.70
C VAL A 91 -6.38 -2.94 -1.51
N ASP A 92 -5.38 -2.08 -1.51
CA ASP A 92 -5.11 -1.07 -0.49
C ASP A 92 -5.73 0.28 -0.90
N VAL A 93 -6.17 1.05 0.08
CA VAL A 93 -6.67 2.42 -0.10
C VAL A 93 -5.66 3.38 0.51
N ASP A 94 -5.00 4.18 -0.31
CA ASP A 94 -4.03 5.17 0.17
C ASP A 94 -4.68 6.56 0.20
N ILE A 95 -4.67 7.23 1.37
CA ILE A 95 -5.26 8.57 1.57
C ILE A 95 -4.22 9.54 2.10
N LEU A 96 -4.10 10.68 1.45
CA LEU A 96 -3.27 11.81 1.83
C LEU A 96 -4.10 12.75 2.70
N ILE A 97 -3.59 13.12 3.90
CA ILE A 97 -4.17 14.11 4.80
C ILE A 97 -3.08 15.00 5.39
N ALA A 98 -3.42 16.16 5.93
CA ALA A 98 -2.49 16.92 6.74
C ALA A 98 -2.33 16.28 8.13
N ARG A 99 -1.11 16.28 8.68
CA ARG A 99 -0.88 15.69 10.02
C ARG A 99 -1.70 16.34 11.12
N VAL A 100 -1.93 17.64 11.03
CA VAL A 100 -2.77 18.39 11.96
C VAL A 100 -4.22 17.89 12.02
N ASP A 101 -4.68 17.23 10.96
CA ASP A 101 -6.04 16.69 10.87
C ASP A 101 -6.14 15.21 11.29
N PHE A 102 -5.01 14.57 11.68
CA PHE A 102 -4.96 13.13 11.91
C PHE A 102 -5.93 12.66 13.01
N ASP A 103 -5.98 13.33 14.15
CA ASP A 103 -6.86 12.92 15.27
C ASP A 103 -8.34 13.01 14.87
N ARG A 104 -8.71 14.02 14.08
CA ARG A 104 -10.06 14.18 13.54
C ARG A 104 -10.37 13.11 12.50
N ALA A 105 -9.42 12.82 11.61
CA ALA A 105 -9.53 11.74 10.62
C ALA A 105 -9.68 10.37 11.31
N ARG A 106 -8.87 10.12 12.34
CA ARG A 106 -8.93 8.89 13.14
C ARG A 106 -10.31 8.72 13.77
N ALA A 107 -10.79 9.72 14.48
CA ALA A 107 -12.12 9.65 15.10
C ALA A 107 -13.24 9.39 14.08
N ALA A 108 -13.16 10.02 12.90
CA ALA A 108 -14.14 9.83 11.83
C ALA A 108 -14.11 8.41 11.25
N LEU A 109 -12.92 7.86 11.00
CA LEU A 109 -12.75 6.51 10.47
C LEU A 109 -13.16 5.43 11.49
N GLU A 110 -12.78 5.60 12.77
CA GLU A 110 -13.18 4.70 13.85
C GLU A 110 -14.72 4.69 14.05
N ALA A 111 -15.38 5.83 13.90
CA ALA A 111 -16.85 5.93 14.01
C ALA A 111 -17.59 5.11 12.94
N VAL A 112 -16.96 4.81 11.79
CA VAL A 112 -17.54 3.98 10.73
C VAL A 112 -16.96 2.56 10.70
N GLY A 113 -16.33 2.13 11.80
CA GLY A 113 -15.95 0.73 12.03
C GLY A 113 -14.53 0.36 11.60
N PHE A 114 -13.69 1.32 11.20
CA PHE A 114 -12.27 1.06 11.02
C PHE A 114 -11.56 0.99 12.38
N VAL A 115 -10.45 0.25 12.43
CA VAL A 115 -9.60 0.12 13.62
C VAL A 115 -8.22 0.64 13.29
N HIS A 116 -7.75 1.65 14.02
CA HIS A 116 -6.42 2.21 13.85
C HIS A 116 -5.33 1.24 14.30
N SER A 117 -4.25 1.18 13.53
CA SER A 117 -3.03 0.47 13.87
C SER A 117 -1.83 1.23 13.29
N PHE A 118 -0.71 1.20 14.02
CA PHE A 118 0.56 1.70 13.51
C PHE A 118 1.48 0.53 13.21
N THR A 119 1.83 0.33 11.94
CA THR A 119 2.63 -0.82 11.52
C THR A 119 3.59 -0.44 10.40
N PHE A 120 4.81 -0.98 10.44
CA PHE A 120 5.88 -0.67 9.47
C PHE A 120 6.13 0.82 9.24
N GLY A 121 5.94 1.65 10.28
CA GLY A 121 6.19 3.09 10.22
C GLY A 121 5.07 3.92 9.58
N ILE A 122 3.89 3.33 9.32
CA ILE A 122 2.72 4.02 8.77
C ILE A 122 1.48 3.80 9.61
N ASP A 123 0.62 4.81 9.64
CA ASP A 123 -0.71 4.75 10.21
C ASP A 123 -1.66 4.08 9.23
N ILE A 124 -2.32 3.01 9.66
CA ILE A 124 -3.30 2.29 8.86
C ILE A 124 -4.61 2.14 9.60
N PHE A 125 -5.69 1.95 8.86
CA PHE A 125 -7.02 1.66 9.40
C PHE A 125 -7.52 0.38 8.75
N VAL A 126 -7.54 -0.69 9.54
CA VAL A 126 -8.05 -1.99 9.11
C VAL A 126 -9.58 -2.03 9.16
N ASP A 127 -10.19 -2.83 8.31
CA ASP A 127 -11.65 -2.95 8.20
C ASP A 127 -12.20 -3.89 9.27
N GLY A 128 -12.51 -3.32 10.43
CA GLY A 128 -12.88 -4.06 11.64
C GLY A 128 -11.71 -4.76 12.34
N PRO A 129 -11.93 -5.41 13.49
CA PRO A 129 -10.89 -6.00 14.32
C PRO A 129 -10.14 -7.17 13.67
N GLU A 130 -10.78 -7.87 12.72
CA GLU A 130 -10.20 -8.98 11.96
C GLU A 130 -9.63 -8.54 10.59
N GLY A 131 -9.59 -7.24 10.34
CA GLY A 131 -9.11 -6.66 9.09
C GLY A 131 -7.63 -6.93 8.85
N LYS A 132 -7.25 -7.11 7.58
CA LYS A 132 -5.86 -7.38 7.18
C LYS A 132 -5.14 -6.10 6.81
N ALA A 133 -3.90 -5.93 7.28
CA ALA A 133 -3.10 -4.75 6.99
C ALA A 133 -2.91 -4.47 5.48
N ARG A 134 -2.81 -5.51 4.65
CA ARG A 134 -2.71 -5.37 3.19
C ARG A 134 -3.97 -4.83 2.52
N GLU A 135 -5.11 -4.88 3.21
CA GLU A 135 -6.43 -4.45 2.73
C GLU A 135 -6.88 -3.18 3.46
N ALA A 136 -5.99 -2.51 4.18
CA ALA A 136 -6.30 -1.36 5.02
C ALA A 136 -6.40 -0.05 4.23
N VAL A 137 -6.92 0.97 4.89
CA VAL A 137 -6.73 2.37 4.51
C VAL A 137 -5.41 2.83 5.08
N HIS A 138 -4.46 3.22 4.24
CA HIS A 138 -3.15 3.73 4.61
C HIS A 138 -3.18 5.25 4.63
N ILE A 139 -2.66 5.84 5.68
CA ILE A 139 -2.54 7.29 5.80
C ILE A 139 -1.15 7.73 5.36
N ILE A 140 -1.13 8.70 4.47
CA ILE A 140 0.07 9.41 4.03
C ILE A 140 -0.07 10.86 4.47
N PHE A 141 0.99 11.42 5.05
CA PHE A 141 0.96 12.81 5.53
C PHE A 141 1.51 13.77 4.48
N ALA A 142 0.68 14.76 4.16
CA ALA A 142 1.02 15.82 3.22
C ALA A 142 2.26 16.62 3.69
N GLY A 143 3.17 16.88 2.77
CA GLY A 143 4.42 17.61 3.04
C GLY A 143 5.48 16.80 3.78
N GLU A 144 5.25 15.53 4.11
CA GLU A 144 6.21 14.69 4.82
C GLU A 144 6.82 13.61 3.92
N ARG A 145 8.03 13.16 4.26
CA ARG A 145 8.62 12.01 3.59
C ARG A 145 7.99 10.73 4.10
N VAL A 146 7.39 9.94 3.21
CA VAL A 146 6.81 8.62 3.56
C VAL A 146 7.88 7.65 4.05
N LYS A 147 9.10 7.79 3.52
CA LYS A 147 10.29 7.06 3.97
C LYS A 147 11.50 7.98 4.01
N PRO A 148 12.46 7.75 4.92
CA PRO A 148 13.66 8.60 5.04
C PRO A 148 14.44 8.75 3.74
N GLU A 149 14.51 7.67 2.94
CA GLU A 149 15.22 7.63 1.66
C GLU A 149 14.50 8.31 0.50
N HIS A 150 13.26 8.74 0.67
CA HIS A 150 12.53 9.44 -0.39
C HIS A 150 13.14 10.82 -0.65
N VAL A 151 13.47 11.09 -1.91
CA VAL A 151 14.12 12.35 -2.32
C VAL A 151 13.18 13.55 -2.25
N VAL A 152 11.87 13.30 -2.47
CA VAL A 152 10.82 14.34 -2.42
C VAL A 152 9.78 13.95 -1.37
N PRO A 153 9.25 14.89 -0.58
CA PRO A 153 8.14 14.64 0.33
C PRO A 153 6.84 14.35 -0.45
N ALA A 154 5.85 13.80 0.24
CA ALA A 154 4.49 13.72 -0.29
C ALA A 154 3.96 15.14 -0.59
N PRO A 155 3.11 15.31 -1.62
CA PRO A 155 2.55 16.62 -1.95
C PRO A 155 1.67 17.18 -0.82
N ASP A 156 1.40 18.46 -0.90
CA ASP A 156 0.35 19.09 -0.10
C ASP A 156 -1.05 18.82 -0.70
N LEU A 157 -2.09 19.30 -0.02
CA LEU A 157 -3.48 19.16 -0.44
C LEU A 157 -4.02 20.35 -1.26
N SER A 158 -3.15 21.26 -1.71
CA SER A 158 -3.57 22.48 -2.42
C SER A 158 -4.14 22.21 -3.80
N ALA A 159 -3.77 21.08 -4.43
CA ALA A 159 -4.25 20.69 -5.74
C ALA A 159 -4.81 19.25 -5.72
N THR A 160 -6.12 19.16 -5.91
CA THR A 160 -6.88 17.91 -6.01
C THR A 160 -7.83 17.97 -7.20
N ALA A 161 -8.14 16.85 -7.82
CA ALA A 161 -9.15 16.71 -8.84
C ALA A 161 -10.38 15.99 -8.27
N ALA A 162 -11.57 16.36 -8.69
CA ALA A 162 -12.80 15.63 -8.37
C ALA A 162 -12.94 14.42 -9.31
N PHE A 163 -13.28 13.27 -8.75
CA PHE A 163 -13.50 12.04 -9.51
C PHE A 163 -14.60 11.19 -8.86
N GLU A 164 -15.69 10.91 -9.58
CA GLU A 164 -16.80 10.03 -9.14
C GLU A 164 -17.27 10.22 -7.69
N GLY A 165 -17.32 11.47 -7.20
CA GLY A 165 -17.80 11.79 -5.86
C GLY A 165 -16.75 11.74 -4.75
N TYR A 166 -15.46 11.66 -5.07
CA TYR A 166 -14.36 11.83 -4.13
C TYR A 166 -13.22 12.65 -4.76
N LYS A 167 -12.24 13.01 -3.93
CA LYS A 167 -11.07 13.79 -4.36
C LYS A 167 -9.86 12.88 -4.56
N ILE A 168 -9.21 13.03 -5.70
CA ILE A 168 -7.93 12.40 -6.00
C ILE A 168 -6.83 13.46 -6.04
N VAL A 169 -5.59 13.05 -5.81
CA VAL A 169 -4.44 13.93 -6.01
C VAL A 169 -4.32 14.30 -7.50
N GLU A 170 -3.91 15.54 -7.77
CA GLU A 170 -3.62 15.98 -9.13
C GLU A 170 -2.56 15.12 -9.81
N PHE A 171 -2.66 15.00 -11.15
CA PHE A 171 -1.85 14.06 -11.92
C PHE A 171 -0.35 14.24 -11.75
N ASP A 172 0.19 15.46 -11.90
CA ASP A 172 1.63 15.70 -11.77
C ASP A 172 2.15 15.38 -10.35
N ARG A 173 1.33 15.60 -9.33
CA ARG A 173 1.64 15.25 -7.94
C ARG A 173 1.64 13.74 -7.73
N LEU A 174 0.70 13.01 -8.32
CA LEU A 174 0.67 11.54 -8.31
C LEU A 174 1.93 10.97 -8.98
N LEU A 175 2.29 11.53 -10.11
CA LEU A 175 3.49 11.15 -10.87
C LEU A 175 4.76 11.32 -10.03
N VAL A 176 4.93 12.47 -9.36
CA VAL A 176 6.03 12.71 -8.43
C VAL A 176 6.06 11.68 -7.29
N MET A 177 4.91 11.34 -6.70
CA MET A 177 4.83 10.30 -5.66
C MET A 177 5.29 8.93 -6.17
N LYS A 178 4.84 8.53 -7.37
CA LYS A 178 5.19 7.25 -8.00
C LYS A 178 6.67 7.17 -8.35
N LEU A 179 7.20 8.23 -8.96
CA LEU A 179 8.63 8.33 -9.27
C LEU A 179 9.49 8.40 -8.01
N THR A 180 9.02 9.01 -6.92
CA THR A 180 9.73 9.07 -5.65
C THR A 180 9.82 7.69 -4.99
N ALA A 181 8.72 6.94 -4.91
CA ALA A 181 8.69 5.61 -4.32
C ALA A 181 9.41 4.57 -5.21
N PHE A 182 9.19 4.60 -6.50
CA PHE A 182 9.82 3.82 -7.58
C PHE A 182 9.96 2.30 -7.30
N ARG A 183 9.05 1.75 -6.49
CA ARG A 183 8.95 0.29 -6.26
C ARG A 183 8.47 -0.41 -7.54
N LEU A 184 8.61 -1.71 -7.63
CA LEU A 184 8.15 -2.47 -8.80
C LEU A 184 6.69 -2.14 -9.16
N LYS A 185 5.78 -2.13 -8.19
CA LYS A 185 4.38 -1.76 -8.43
C LYS A 185 4.20 -0.32 -8.93
N ASP A 186 5.04 0.61 -8.47
CA ASP A 186 4.98 2.00 -8.92
C ASP A 186 5.46 2.16 -10.35
N ARG A 187 6.49 1.39 -10.75
CA ARG A 187 6.96 1.33 -12.14
C ARG A 187 5.91 0.76 -13.08
N VAL A 188 5.21 -0.32 -12.68
CA VAL A 188 4.09 -0.85 -13.46
C VAL A 188 2.99 0.21 -13.66
N HIS A 189 2.60 0.94 -12.61
CA HIS A 189 1.64 2.03 -12.74
C HIS A 189 2.12 3.16 -13.65
N LEU A 190 3.42 3.48 -13.64
CA LEU A 190 4.01 4.48 -14.53
C LEU A 190 3.97 4.01 -15.99
N LEU A 191 4.28 2.73 -16.26
CA LEU A 191 4.15 2.13 -17.58
C LEU A 191 2.72 2.14 -18.09
N ASP A 192 1.73 1.78 -17.26
CA ASP A 192 0.32 1.87 -17.62
C ASP A 192 -0.09 3.31 -18.04
N MET A 193 0.43 4.32 -17.32
CA MET A 193 0.17 5.73 -17.66
C MET A 193 0.91 6.19 -18.94
N ILE A 194 2.07 5.60 -19.24
CA ILE A 194 2.79 5.82 -20.52
C ILE A 194 1.97 5.18 -21.66
N ASP A 195 1.54 3.94 -21.50
CA ASP A 195 0.84 3.17 -22.54
C ASP A 195 -0.46 3.84 -22.98
N VAL A 196 -1.19 4.45 -22.03
CA VAL A 196 -2.42 5.21 -22.37
C VAL A 196 -2.15 6.66 -22.80
N GLY A 197 -0.88 7.09 -22.88
CA GLY A 197 -0.50 8.42 -23.34
C GLY A 197 -0.69 9.55 -22.32
N LEU A 198 -0.86 9.25 -21.04
CA LEU A 198 -0.88 10.25 -19.95
C LEU A 198 0.51 10.80 -19.65
N ILE A 199 1.55 10.03 -19.92
CA ILE A 199 2.96 10.37 -19.72
C ILE A 199 3.69 10.26 -21.06
N ASP A 200 4.44 11.29 -21.39
CA ASP A 200 5.29 11.37 -22.58
C ASP A 200 6.65 12.03 -22.26
N ALA A 201 7.47 12.26 -23.29
CA ALA A 201 8.75 12.92 -23.13
C ALA A 201 8.63 14.39 -22.63
N ALA A 202 7.55 15.10 -22.98
CA ALA A 202 7.32 16.47 -22.52
C ALA A 202 7.03 16.53 -21.00
N THR A 203 6.60 15.42 -20.42
CA THR A 203 6.37 15.28 -18.98
C THR A 203 7.65 15.52 -18.16
N LEU A 204 8.83 15.22 -18.73
CA LEU A 204 10.13 15.44 -18.08
C LEU A 204 10.34 16.90 -17.65
N ASP A 205 9.84 17.86 -18.43
CA ASP A 205 10.03 19.28 -18.15
C ASP A 205 9.29 19.76 -16.89
N ARG A 206 8.23 19.05 -16.50
CA ARG A 206 7.41 19.35 -15.32
C ARG A 206 7.90 18.68 -14.03
N LEU A 207 8.90 17.79 -14.15
CA LEU A 207 9.40 17.01 -13.01
C LEU A 207 10.56 17.70 -12.30
N PRO A 208 10.66 17.51 -10.97
CA PRO A 208 11.89 17.79 -10.23
C PRO A 208 13.09 17.09 -10.89
N PRO A 209 14.25 17.78 -11.00
CA PRO A 209 15.43 17.23 -11.69
C PRO A 209 15.85 15.84 -11.17
N GLU A 210 15.69 15.60 -9.87
CA GLU A 210 16.07 14.34 -9.20
C GLU A 210 15.24 13.13 -9.65
N LEU A 211 14.04 13.35 -10.20
CA LEU A 211 13.12 12.31 -10.64
C LEU A 211 13.18 12.03 -12.14
N ARG A 212 13.73 12.97 -12.94
CA ARG A 212 13.82 12.83 -14.40
C ARG A 212 14.51 11.55 -14.86
N PRO A 213 15.68 11.14 -14.30
CA PRO A 213 16.33 9.91 -14.73
C PRO A 213 15.47 8.64 -14.56
N ARG A 214 14.58 8.63 -13.57
CA ARG A 214 13.65 7.50 -13.35
C ARG A 214 12.57 7.42 -14.42
N LEU A 215 12.05 8.56 -14.85
CA LEU A 215 11.10 8.59 -15.96
C LEU A 215 11.76 8.28 -17.29
N GLU A 216 12.95 8.86 -17.57
CA GLU A 216 13.74 8.54 -18.77
C GLU A 216 14.02 7.04 -18.89
N GLN A 217 14.34 6.37 -17.78
CA GLN A 217 14.54 4.93 -17.76
C GLN A 217 13.32 4.17 -18.28
N LEU A 218 12.11 4.57 -17.87
CA LEU A 218 10.86 3.89 -18.29
C LEU A 218 10.50 4.23 -19.74
N LEU A 219 10.66 5.49 -20.15
CA LEU A 219 10.39 5.90 -21.53
C LEU A 219 11.32 5.21 -22.55
N ASN A 220 12.58 4.95 -22.15
CA ASN A 220 13.57 4.26 -23.01
C ASN A 220 13.45 2.72 -22.96
N ASN A 221 12.71 2.17 -22.00
CA ASN A 221 12.53 0.73 -21.84
C ASN A 221 11.09 0.43 -21.41
N PRO A 222 10.10 0.63 -22.31
CA PRO A 222 8.68 0.48 -21.99
C PRO A 222 8.27 -0.97 -21.69
N ASP A 223 9.03 -1.93 -22.12
CA ASP A 223 8.77 -3.36 -21.85
C ASP A 223 9.30 -3.83 -20.47
N GLY A 224 10.00 -2.97 -19.70
CA GLY A 224 10.45 -3.16 -18.32
C GLY A 224 11.89 -3.61 -18.16
#